data_9f49922b662e0f85a1fa60d39080acc2
#
_entry.id   9f49922b662e0f85a1fa60d39080acc2
#
_cell.length_a   1.000
_cell.length_b   1.000
_cell.length_c   1.000
_cell.angle_alpha   90.00
_cell.angle_beta   90.00
_cell.angle_gamma   90.00
#
_symmetry.space_group_name_H-M   'P 1'
#
loop_
_entity.id
_entity.type
_entity.pdbx_description
1 polymer ?
#
loop_
_entity_poly.entity_id
_entity_poly.type
_entity_poly.pdbx_seq_one_letter_code
_entity_poly.pdbx_strand_id
1 'polypeptide(L)'
;MTASVLPGAAEPLRRSKVRRAISDSIVVTERNLVAYLRIPDQLFFSSVQPIMFVLLFRYVFGGAIATPGMSYVNFLMAGIFVQTVLFGSVSTSVGLAEDLHKGLIERFRSLPMARSSVLFGRTLADSVRNVFVVILITIVGFLVGFRIGTSFGLYLVAFALLIFFAFAFSWVFAYIGLSASNSETAQLMAFPILFPLTFASTAFVPASSMPPWLRWFAEHQPVSIMVNATRGLMQGGPGADTAHWVTLAVVWSFVFMAIFIPLAVWKYRRVG
;
A
#
# COMPACT_ATOMS: atom_id res chain seq x y z
N MET A 1 -60.81 -12.37 29.47
CA MET A 1 -59.86 -12.49 28.32
C MET A 1 -58.54 -11.96 28.79
N THR A 2 -57.66 -12.85 29.22
CA THR A 2 -56.30 -12.53 29.71
C THR A 2 -55.35 -12.57 28.53
N ALA A 3 -54.79 -11.39 28.16
CA ALA A 3 -53.75 -11.29 27.17
C ALA A 3 -52.47 -11.93 27.72
N SER A 4 -52.00 -13.03 27.10
CA SER A 4 -50.75 -13.67 27.41
C SER A 4 -49.58 -12.78 26.88
N VAL A 5 -48.80 -12.22 27.78
CA VAL A 5 -47.58 -11.53 27.49
C VAL A 5 -46.57 -12.59 27.00
N LEU A 6 -46.13 -12.49 25.74
CA LEU A 6 -45.06 -13.32 25.20
C LEU A 6 -43.74 -12.98 25.92
N PRO A 7 -43.01 -13.98 26.48
CA PRO A 7 -41.74 -13.72 27.16
C PRO A 7 -40.61 -13.50 26.13
N GLY A 8 -39.90 -12.35 26.29
CA GLY A 8 -38.51 -12.27 26.02
C GLY A 8 -38.06 -12.25 24.56
N ALA A 9 -38.22 -11.10 23.90
CA ALA A 9 -37.24 -10.75 22.88
C ALA A 9 -35.87 -10.61 23.58
N ALA A 10 -35.00 -11.58 23.38
CA ALA A 10 -33.63 -11.53 23.90
C ALA A 10 -32.97 -10.22 23.48
N GLU A 11 -32.60 -9.37 24.45
CA GLU A 11 -31.84 -8.16 24.17
C GLU A 11 -30.59 -8.55 23.36
N PRO A 12 -30.37 -7.91 22.18
CA PRO A 12 -29.19 -8.20 21.40
C PRO A 12 -27.96 -7.85 22.22
N LEU A 13 -27.12 -8.86 22.53
CA LEU A 13 -25.86 -8.73 23.26
C LEU A 13 -25.12 -7.48 22.76
N ARG A 14 -25.00 -6.48 23.63
CA ARG A 14 -24.38 -5.18 23.35
C ARG A 14 -22.88 -5.39 23.10
N ARG A 15 -22.52 -5.86 21.88
CA ARG A 15 -21.12 -6.03 21.45
C ARG A 15 -20.41 -4.70 21.66
N SER A 16 -19.21 -4.73 22.23
CA SER A 16 -18.40 -3.52 22.42
C SER A 16 -18.22 -2.78 21.07
N LYS A 17 -18.21 -1.45 21.09
CA LYS A 17 -18.08 -0.62 19.87
C LYS A 17 -16.86 -1.04 19.02
N VAL A 18 -15.77 -1.44 19.70
CA VAL A 18 -14.53 -1.91 19.04
C VAL A 18 -14.75 -3.25 18.33
N ARG A 19 -15.38 -4.23 19.00
CA ARG A 19 -15.65 -5.55 18.39
C ARG A 19 -16.59 -5.43 17.17
N ARG A 20 -17.56 -4.52 17.22
CA ARG A 20 -18.43 -4.21 16.08
C ARG A 20 -17.63 -3.60 14.94
N ALA A 21 -16.78 -2.58 15.21
CA ALA A 21 -15.95 -1.95 14.19
C ALA A 21 -15.01 -2.95 13.51
N ILE A 22 -14.39 -3.87 14.24
CA ILE A 22 -13.55 -4.93 13.67
C ILE A 22 -14.38 -5.88 12.79
N SER A 23 -15.53 -6.37 13.29
CA SER A 23 -16.40 -7.27 12.53
C SER A 23 -16.89 -6.62 11.24
N ASP A 24 -17.30 -5.34 11.31
CA ASP A 24 -17.77 -4.58 10.14
C ASP A 24 -16.63 -4.37 9.12
N SER A 25 -15.39 -4.11 9.59
CA SER A 25 -14.22 -3.98 8.71
C SER A 25 -13.90 -5.29 7.98
N ILE A 26 -14.01 -6.43 8.65
CA ILE A 26 -13.80 -7.76 8.03
C ILE A 26 -14.84 -7.99 6.93
N VAL A 27 -16.12 -7.74 7.17
CA VAL A 27 -17.18 -7.91 6.17
C VAL A 27 -16.94 -7.02 4.94
N VAL A 28 -16.52 -5.76 5.15
CA VAL A 28 -16.18 -4.87 4.03
C VAL A 28 -14.93 -5.36 3.29
N THR A 29 -13.94 -5.89 4.01
CA THR A 29 -12.74 -6.50 3.41
C THR A 29 -13.12 -7.68 2.52
N GLU A 30 -13.89 -8.63 3.03
CA GLU A 30 -14.36 -9.80 2.28
C GLU A 30 -15.10 -9.39 1.01
N ARG A 31 -16.01 -8.42 1.10
CA ARG A 31 -16.72 -7.87 -0.07
C ARG A 31 -15.77 -7.36 -1.14
N ASN A 32 -14.76 -6.58 -0.75
CA ASN A 32 -13.78 -6.01 -1.69
C ASN A 32 -12.88 -7.10 -2.28
N LEU A 33 -12.47 -8.11 -1.48
CA LEU A 33 -11.68 -9.23 -1.97
C LEU A 33 -12.46 -10.09 -2.98
N VAL A 34 -13.74 -10.35 -2.71
CA VAL A 34 -14.62 -11.05 -3.66
C VAL A 34 -14.76 -10.25 -4.96
N ALA A 35 -14.82 -8.91 -4.89
CA ALA A 35 -14.85 -8.08 -6.08
C ALA A 35 -13.56 -8.22 -6.91
N TYR A 36 -12.37 -8.26 -6.30
CA TYR A 36 -11.11 -8.52 -7.00
C TYR A 36 -11.05 -9.89 -7.65
N LEU A 37 -11.58 -10.94 -7.00
CA LEU A 37 -11.61 -12.29 -7.57
C LEU A 37 -12.60 -12.41 -8.73
N ARG A 38 -13.68 -11.62 -8.74
CA ARG A 38 -14.67 -11.59 -9.82
C ARG A 38 -14.22 -10.81 -11.05
N ILE A 39 -13.26 -9.93 -10.91
CA ILE A 39 -12.69 -9.14 -12.00
C ILE A 39 -11.19 -9.44 -12.10
N PRO A 40 -10.81 -10.64 -12.61
CA PRO A 40 -9.41 -11.05 -12.69
C PRO A 40 -8.55 -10.10 -13.54
N ASP A 41 -9.16 -9.39 -14.47
CA ASP A 41 -8.50 -8.39 -15.30
C ASP A 41 -7.82 -7.29 -14.44
N GLN A 42 -8.44 -6.88 -13.34
CA GLN A 42 -7.83 -5.87 -12.44
C GLN A 42 -6.55 -6.38 -11.78
N LEU A 43 -6.52 -7.65 -11.36
CA LEU A 43 -5.32 -8.28 -10.80
C LEU A 43 -4.25 -8.45 -11.88
N PHE A 44 -4.64 -8.90 -13.06
CA PHE A 44 -3.74 -9.06 -14.20
C PHE A 44 -3.10 -7.73 -14.59
N PHE A 45 -3.89 -6.70 -14.88
CA PHE A 45 -3.36 -5.39 -15.29
C PHE A 45 -2.55 -4.69 -14.18
N SER A 46 -2.92 -4.86 -12.91
CA SER A 46 -2.12 -4.33 -11.80
C SER A 46 -0.74 -4.99 -11.67
N SER A 47 -0.58 -6.19 -12.23
CA SER A 47 0.68 -6.95 -12.22
C SER A 47 1.53 -6.67 -13.45
N VAL A 48 0.92 -6.33 -14.58
CA VAL A 48 1.64 -6.09 -15.86
C VAL A 48 2.64 -4.94 -15.72
N GLN A 49 2.24 -3.83 -15.12
CA GLN A 49 3.12 -2.65 -14.97
C GLN A 49 4.39 -2.97 -14.18
N PRO A 50 4.36 -3.53 -12.96
CA PRO A 50 5.58 -3.89 -12.22
C PRO A 50 6.44 -4.91 -12.97
N ILE A 51 5.83 -5.91 -13.62
CA ILE A 51 6.58 -6.90 -14.43
C ILE A 51 7.32 -6.20 -15.57
N MET A 52 6.64 -5.33 -16.29
CA MET A 52 7.29 -4.54 -17.36
C MET A 52 8.44 -3.70 -16.83
N PHE A 53 8.30 -3.08 -15.65
CA PHE A 53 9.40 -2.33 -15.03
C PHE A 53 10.58 -3.23 -14.68
N VAL A 54 10.36 -4.42 -14.11
CA VAL A 54 11.44 -5.39 -13.86
C VAL A 54 12.18 -5.71 -15.14
N LEU A 55 11.45 -6.08 -16.22
CA LEU A 55 12.04 -6.46 -17.49
C LEU A 55 12.76 -5.29 -18.18
N LEU A 56 12.10 -4.13 -18.22
CA LEU A 56 12.68 -2.91 -18.83
C LEU A 56 14.00 -2.53 -18.13
N PHE A 57 13.95 -2.35 -16.82
CA PHE A 57 15.14 -1.92 -16.08
C PHE A 57 16.23 -3.00 -16.09
N ARG A 58 15.88 -4.27 -16.04
CA ARG A 58 16.84 -5.37 -16.09
C ARG A 58 17.55 -5.47 -17.43
N TYR A 59 16.80 -5.44 -18.54
CA TYR A 59 17.36 -5.73 -19.86
C TYR A 59 17.76 -4.49 -20.66
N VAL A 60 17.08 -3.37 -20.47
CA VAL A 60 17.41 -2.14 -21.18
C VAL A 60 18.45 -1.32 -20.42
N PHE A 61 18.28 -1.17 -19.10
CA PHE A 61 19.14 -0.32 -18.28
C PHE A 61 20.22 -1.07 -17.48
N GLY A 62 20.09 -2.40 -17.35
CA GLY A 62 20.95 -3.22 -16.48
C GLY A 62 22.44 -3.20 -16.84
N GLY A 63 22.79 -2.92 -18.09
CA GLY A 63 24.18 -2.75 -18.52
C GLY A 63 24.73 -1.31 -18.37
N ALA A 64 23.85 -0.33 -18.21
CA ALA A 64 24.23 1.09 -18.18
C ALA A 64 24.37 1.64 -16.75
N ILE A 65 23.74 1.01 -15.75
CA ILE A 65 23.69 1.50 -14.37
C ILE A 65 24.67 0.69 -13.52
N ALA A 66 25.73 1.33 -13.08
CA ALA A 66 26.71 0.72 -12.17
C ALA A 66 26.17 0.75 -10.72
N THR A 67 26.15 -0.40 -10.08
CA THR A 67 25.78 -0.57 -8.67
C THR A 67 26.94 -1.18 -7.90
N PRO A 68 27.70 -0.38 -7.12
CA PRO A 68 28.83 -0.91 -6.36
C PRO A 68 28.40 -2.00 -5.37
N GLY A 69 29.10 -3.13 -5.39
CA GLY A 69 28.98 -4.20 -4.38
C GLY A 69 27.84 -5.19 -4.59
N MET A 70 26.93 -4.99 -5.57
CA MET A 70 25.88 -5.96 -5.89
C MET A 70 25.45 -5.92 -7.36
N SER A 71 24.77 -6.97 -7.83
CA SER A 71 24.20 -6.96 -9.17
C SER A 71 23.06 -5.93 -9.27
N TYR A 72 22.91 -5.30 -10.44
CA TYR A 72 21.86 -4.32 -10.64
C TYR A 72 20.45 -4.88 -10.39
N VAL A 73 20.22 -6.16 -10.70
CA VAL A 73 18.92 -6.83 -10.42
C VAL A 73 18.62 -6.83 -8.92
N ASN A 74 19.59 -7.18 -8.09
CA ASN A 74 19.44 -7.21 -6.65
C ASN A 74 19.22 -5.79 -6.07
N PHE A 75 19.89 -4.80 -6.65
CA PHE A 75 19.68 -3.39 -6.30
C PHE A 75 18.28 -2.92 -6.68
N LEU A 76 17.84 -3.21 -7.90
CA LEU A 76 16.59 -2.80 -8.51
C LEU A 76 15.36 -3.36 -7.80
N MET A 77 15.39 -4.65 -7.44
CA MET A 77 14.21 -5.35 -6.93
C MET A 77 13.62 -4.70 -5.68
N ALA A 78 14.46 -4.18 -4.77
CA ALA A 78 13.97 -3.43 -3.60
C ALA A 78 13.17 -2.18 -4.02
N GLY A 79 13.63 -1.45 -5.03
CA GLY A 79 12.93 -0.31 -5.60
C GLY A 79 11.60 -0.70 -6.26
N ILE A 80 11.61 -1.78 -7.05
CA ILE A 80 10.39 -2.28 -7.72
C ILE A 80 9.34 -2.73 -6.69
N PHE A 81 9.73 -3.40 -5.62
CA PHE A 81 8.80 -3.79 -4.55
C PHE A 81 8.13 -2.56 -3.92
N VAL A 82 8.90 -1.55 -3.56
CA VAL A 82 8.35 -0.30 -2.97
C VAL A 82 7.47 0.44 -3.98
N GLN A 83 7.92 0.59 -5.23
CA GLN A 83 7.11 1.17 -6.29
C GLN A 83 5.77 0.43 -6.46
N THR A 84 5.82 -0.91 -6.51
CA THR A 84 4.63 -1.75 -6.70
C THR A 84 3.58 -1.49 -5.63
N VAL A 85 3.96 -1.45 -4.36
CA VAL A 85 3.01 -1.23 -3.27
C VAL A 85 2.49 0.21 -3.23
N LEU A 86 3.31 1.20 -3.62
CA LEU A 86 2.90 2.60 -3.70
C LEU A 86 1.87 2.81 -4.81
N PHE A 87 2.16 2.34 -6.03
CA PHE A 87 1.22 2.42 -7.14
C PHE A 87 -0.03 1.56 -6.88
N GLY A 88 0.13 0.44 -6.20
CA GLY A 88 -0.99 -0.36 -5.71
C GLY A 88 -1.93 0.44 -4.80
N SER A 89 -1.43 1.36 -3.98
CA SER A 89 -2.25 2.17 -3.09
C SER A 89 -3.17 3.18 -3.82
N VAL A 90 -2.88 3.51 -5.10
CA VAL A 90 -3.77 4.35 -5.92
C VAL A 90 -5.15 3.76 -6.07
N SER A 91 -5.28 2.43 -6.09
CA SER A 91 -6.59 1.77 -6.18
C SER A 91 -7.50 2.09 -4.99
N THR A 92 -6.93 2.38 -3.82
CA THR A 92 -7.69 2.89 -2.67
C THR A 92 -8.36 4.22 -3.02
N SER A 93 -7.62 5.14 -3.64
CA SER A 93 -8.14 6.44 -4.07
C SER A 93 -9.25 6.28 -5.12
N VAL A 94 -8.96 5.55 -6.19
CA VAL A 94 -9.90 5.32 -7.30
C VAL A 94 -11.18 4.65 -6.81
N GLY A 95 -11.05 3.59 -6.01
CA GLY A 95 -12.21 2.86 -5.56
C GLY A 95 -13.06 3.61 -4.52
N LEU A 96 -12.46 4.44 -3.66
CA LEU A 96 -13.25 5.30 -2.76
C LEU A 96 -13.99 6.39 -3.51
N ALA A 97 -13.35 7.00 -4.53
CA ALA A 97 -14.01 7.97 -5.40
C ALA A 97 -15.18 7.33 -6.18
N GLU A 98 -15.01 6.10 -6.63
CA GLU A 98 -16.06 5.33 -7.31
C GLU A 98 -17.21 4.98 -6.36
N ASP A 99 -16.91 4.50 -5.16
CA ASP A 99 -17.92 4.19 -4.13
C ASP A 99 -18.73 5.45 -3.73
N LEU A 100 -18.08 6.63 -3.69
CA LEU A 100 -18.75 7.92 -3.50
C LEU A 100 -19.69 8.24 -4.65
N HIS A 101 -19.19 8.17 -5.88
CA HIS A 101 -19.97 8.53 -7.07
C HIS A 101 -21.19 7.61 -7.28
N LYS A 102 -21.08 6.33 -6.91
CA LYS A 102 -22.19 5.36 -6.93
C LYS A 102 -23.16 5.47 -5.77
N GLY A 103 -22.99 6.42 -4.85
CA GLY A 103 -23.85 6.57 -3.68
C GLY A 103 -23.75 5.42 -2.66
N LEU A 104 -22.74 4.55 -2.80
CA LEU A 104 -22.54 3.42 -1.89
C LEU A 104 -22.22 3.88 -0.46
N ILE A 105 -21.55 5.00 -0.31
CA ILE A 105 -21.23 5.58 1.00
C ILE A 105 -22.50 6.02 1.74
N GLU A 106 -23.48 6.60 1.04
CA GLU A 106 -24.79 6.96 1.63
C GLU A 106 -25.54 5.71 2.10
N ARG A 107 -25.50 4.64 1.29
CA ARG A 107 -26.09 3.36 1.66
C ARG A 107 -25.42 2.75 2.90
N PHE A 108 -24.08 2.84 3.03
CA PHE A 108 -23.38 2.39 4.24
C PHE A 108 -23.71 3.23 5.47
N ARG A 109 -24.02 4.51 5.29
CA ARG A 109 -24.42 5.40 6.38
C ARG A 109 -25.78 5.06 6.95
N SER A 110 -26.70 4.49 6.17
CA SER A 110 -27.99 4.02 6.63
C SER A 110 -27.90 2.71 7.43
N LEU A 111 -26.77 1.99 7.34
CA LEU A 111 -26.53 0.78 8.11
C LEU A 111 -25.95 1.11 9.50
N PRO A 112 -26.23 0.30 10.53
CA PRO A 112 -25.70 0.47 11.88
C PRO A 112 -24.22 0.06 11.98
N MET A 113 -23.37 0.56 11.07
CA MET A 113 -21.93 0.27 10.96
C MET A 113 -21.08 1.44 11.45
N ALA A 114 -19.87 1.13 11.95
CA ALA A 114 -18.91 2.17 12.28
C ALA A 114 -18.37 2.81 10.99
N ARG A 115 -18.45 4.16 10.89
CA ARG A 115 -18.05 4.90 9.68
C ARG A 115 -16.59 4.65 9.25
N SER A 116 -15.69 4.43 10.22
CA SER A 116 -14.30 4.08 9.97
C SER A 116 -14.12 2.67 9.39
N SER A 117 -15.07 1.74 9.64
CA SER A 117 -14.95 0.34 9.19
C SER A 117 -14.94 0.21 7.67
N VAL A 118 -15.61 1.11 6.95
CA VAL A 118 -15.61 1.12 5.48
C VAL A 118 -14.22 1.45 4.95
N LEU A 119 -13.56 2.48 5.52
CA LEU A 119 -12.21 2.87 5.13
C LEU A 119 -11.18 1.79 5.50
N PHE A 120 -11.25 1.28 6.73
CA PHE A 120 -10.36 0.19 7.18
C PHE A 120 -10.53 -1.07 6.34
N GLY A 121 -11.77 -1.47 6.05
CA GLY A 121 -12.04 -2.64 5.23
C GLY A 121 -11.51 -2.49 3.81
N ARG A 122 -11.56 -1.29 3.23
CA ARG A 122 -11.00 -1.01 1.91
C ARG A 122 -9.47 -1.07 1.92
N THR A 123 -8.82 -0.32 2.82
CA THR A 123 -7.35 -0.31 2.92
C THR A 123 -6.78 -1.69 3.26
N LEU A 124 -7.49 -2.49 4.05
CA LEU A 124 -7.09 -3.87 4.36
C LEU A 124 -7.21 -4.78 3.12
N ALA A 125 -8.29 -4.67 2.35
CA ALA A 125 -8.45 -5.43 1.09
C ALA A 125 -7.34 -5.08 0.08
N ASP A 126 -6.99 -3.79 -0.04
CA ASP A 126 -5.89 -3.35 -0.89
C ASP A 126 -4.53 -3.89 -0.41
N SER A 127 -4.33 -4.01 0.91
CA SER A 127 -3.13 -4.63 1.49
C SER A 127 -3.03 -6.11 1.13
N VAL A 128 -4.13 -6.86 1.19
CA VAL A 128 -4.17 -8.27 0.77
C VAL A 128 -3.86 -8.42 -0.72
N ARG A 129 -4.40 -7.53 -1.56
CA ARG A 129 -4.05 -7.49 -2.98
C ARG A 129 -2.56 -7.19 -3.19
N ASN A 130 -1.98 -6.25 -2.45
CA ASN A 130 -0.56 -5.94 -2.53
C ASN A 130 0.31 -7.14 -2.13
N VAL A 131 -0.11 -7.95 -1.14
CA VAL A 131 0.56 -9.23 -0.81
C VAL A 131 0.65 -10.12 -2.04
N PHE A 132 -0.46 -10.32 -2.76
CA PHE A 132 -0.49 -11.13 -3.97
C PHE A 132 0.48 -10.58 -5.05
N VAL A 133 0.43 -9.28 -5.33
CA VAL A 133 1.27 -8.67 -6.36
C VAL A 133 2.75 -8.74 -5.97
N VAL A 134 3.11 -8.52 -4.72
CA VAL A 134 4.52 -8.63 -4.24
C VAL A 134 5.02 -10.07 -4.35
N ILE A 135 4.20 -11.08 -4.05
CA ILE A 135 4.56 -12.50 -4.27
C ILE A 135 4.83 -12.75 -5.76
N LEU A 136 3.94 -12.28 -6.63
CA LEU A 136 4.11 -12.45 -8.07
C LEU A 136 5.41 -11.79 -8.57
N ILE A 137 5.69 -10.55 -8.15
CA ILE A 137 6.93 -9.85 -8.51
C ILE A 137 8.17 -10.51 -7.91
N THR A 138 8.05 -11.16 -6.76
CA THR A 138 9.13 -11.98 -6.19
C THR A 138 9.45 -13.16 -7.12
N ILE A 139 8.43 -13.86 -7.61
CA ILE A 139 8.62 -14.98 -8.55
C ILE A 139 9.29 -14.49 -9.84
N VAL A 140 8.77 -13.40 -10.42
CA VAL A 140 9.37 -12.77 -11.61
C VAL A 140 10.82 -12.36 -11.34
N GLY A 141 11.08 -11.75 -10.18
CA GLY A 141 12.44 -11.38 -9.75
C GLY A 141 13.38 -12.56 -9.74
N PHE A 142 12.99 -13.70 -9.18
CA PHE A 142 13.81 -14.92 -9.19
C PHE A 142 14.08 -15.43 -10.62
N LEU A 143 13.11 -15.33 -11.52
CA LEU A 143 13.28 -15.74 -12.93
C LEU A 143 14.29 -14.85 -13.67
N VAL A 144 14.36 -13.54 -13.36
CA VAL A 144 15.29 -12.61 -13.99
C VAL A 144 16.65 -12.51 -13.28
N GLY A 145 16.88 -13.34 -12.25
CA GLY A 145 18.18 -13.46 -11.59
C GLY A 145 18.30 -12.75 -10.24
N PHE A 146 17.20 -12.26 -9.65
CA PHE A 146 17.20 -11.81 -8.27
C PHE A 146 17.56 -12.97 -7.32
N ARG A 147 18.36 -12.69 -6.32
CA ARG A 147 18.71 -13.65 -5.25
C ARG A 147 18.66 -12.93 -3.91
N ILE A 148 18.15 -13.60 -2.90
CA ILE A 148 18.17 -13.11 -1.52
C ILE A 148 19.61 -13.25 -1.03
N GLY A 149 20.21 -12.13 -0.64
CA GLY A 149 21.57 -12.07 -0.11
C GLY A 149 21.65 -12.31 1.40
N THR A 150 20.51 -12.28 2.09
CA THR A 150 20.38 -12.47 3.54
C THR A 150 19.63 -13.77 3.86
N SER A 151 19.19 -13.93 5.12
CA SER A 151 18.34 -15.06 5.50
C SER A 151 16.91 -14.89 4.99
N PHE A 152 16.22 -16.01 4.75
CA PHE A 152 14.79 -16.01 4.38
C PHE A 152 13.92 -15.31 5.45
N GLY A 153 14.31 -15.40 6.72
CA GLY A 153 13.61 -14.69 7.81
C GLY A 153 13.67 -13.16 7.64
N LEU A 154 14.84 -12.60 7.28
CA LEU A 154 14.97 -11.16 7.01
C LEU A 154 14.20 -10.72 5.76
N TYR A 155 14.13 -11.59 4.75
CA TYR A 155 13.28 -11.36 3.59
C TYR A 155 11.79 -11.26 3.98
N LEU A 156 11.30 -12.14 4.87
CA LEU A 156 9.92 -12.06 5.38
C LEU A 156 9.67 -10.78 6.20
N VAL A 157 10.67 -10.33 6.97
CA VAL A 157 10.60 -9.03 7.67
C VAL A 157 10.50 -7.88 6.67
N ALA A 158 11.28 -7.91 5.59
CA ALA A 158 11.20 -6.91 4.51
C ALA A 158 9.81 -6.92 3.87
N PHE A 159 9.26 -8.10 3.59
CA PHE A 159 7.93 -8.27 3.04
C PHE A 159 6.84 -7.69 3.97
N ALA A 160 6.90 -8.02 5.27
CA ALA A 160 5.96 -7.49 6.25
C ALA A 160 6.05 -5.97 6.36
N LEU A 161 7.26 -5.42 6.35
CA LEU A 161 7.50 -3.98 6.38
C LEU A 161 6.94 -3.28 5.12
N LEU A 162 7.10 -3.89 3.94
CA LEU A 162 6.51 -3.41 2.68
C LEU A 162 4.98 -3.32 2.76
N ILE A 163 4.33 -4.37 3.26
CA ILE A 163 2.86 -4.39 3.38
C ILE A 163 2.38 -3.39 4.44
N PHE A 164 3.12 -3.25 5.54
CA PHE A 164 2.82 -2.24 6.56
C PHE A 164 2.93 -0.81 6.00
N PHE A 165 3.98 -0.52 5.24
CA PHE A 165 4.14 0.77 4.57
C PHE A 165 3.05 1.01 3.51
N ALA A 166 2.68 -0.01 2.72
CA ALA A 166 1.58 0.06 1.77
C ALA A 166 0.26 0.39 2.46
N PHE A 167 -0.03 -0.26 3.59
CA PHE A 167 -1.21 0.03 4.41
C PHE A 167 -1.21 1.48 4.91
N ALA A 168 -0.07 1.95 5.43
CA ALA A 168 0.07 3.33 5.89
C ALA A 168 -0.14 4.33 4.74
N PHE A 169 0.44 4.05 3.56
CA PHE A 169 0.35 4.92 2.39
C PHE A 169 -1.05 4.91 1.76
N SER A 170 -1.79 3.80 1.88
CA SER A 170 -3.18 3.71 1.42
C SER A 170 -4.11 4.73 2.11
N TRP A 171 -3.78 5.18 3.33
CA TRP A 171 -4.54 6.24 4.01
C TRP A 171 -4.34 7.62 3.38
N VAL A 172 -3.15 7.90 2.82
CA VAL A 172 -2.91 9.11 2.01
C VAL A 172 -3.85 9.09 0.80
N PHE A 173 -3.91 7.96 0.10
CA PHE A 173 -4.76 7.78 -1.06
C PHE A 173 -6.25 7.68 -0.72
N ALA A 174 -6.60 7.18 0.46
CA ALA A 174 -7.97 7.25 0.95
C ALA A 174 -8.45 8.71 1.09
N TYR A 175 -7.61 9.59 1.64
CA TYR A 175 -7.92 11.02 1.73
C TYR A 175 -8.06 11.67 0.34
N ILE A 176 -7.17 11.35 -0.61
CA ILE A 176 -7.23 11.84 -1.99
C ILE A 176 -8.52 11.38 -2.67
N GLY A 177 -8.87 10.10 -2.59
CA GLY A 177 -10.08 9.54 -3.18
C GLY A 177 -11.37 10.17 -2.64
N LEU A 178 -11.41 10.44 -1.34
CA LEU A 178 -12.53 11.15 -0.70
C LEU A 178 -12.59 12.65 -1.07
N SER A 179 -11.55 13.20 -1.67
CA SER A 179 -11.46 14.60 -2.09
C SER A 179 -11.69 14.78 -3.59
N ALA A 180 -11.62 13.70 -4.36
CA ALA A 180 -11.80 13.70 -5.80
C ALA A 180 -13.31 13.69 -6.17
N SER A 181 -13.64 14.29 -7.30
CA SER A 181 -15.01 14.33 -7.84
C SER A 181 -15.44 13.01 -8.48
N ASN A 182 -14.50 12.25 -9.01
CA ASN A 182 -14.71 10.95 -9.65
C ASN A 182 -13.42 10.11 -9.64
N SER A 183 -13.51 8.87 -10.12
CA SER A 183 -12.39 7.93 -10.15
C SER A 183 -11.23 8.38 -11.04
N GLU A 184 -11.51 9.04 -12.16
CA GLU A 184 -10.51 9.58 -13.07
C GLU A 184 -9.72 10.72 -12.41
N THR A 185 -10.42 11.66 -11.79
CA THR A 185 -9.78 12.75 -11.03
C THR A 185 -8.94 12.21 -9.87
N ALA A 186 -9.43 11.18 -9.16
CA ALA A 186 -8.68 10.53 -8.10
C ALA A 186 -7.35 9.94 -8.60
N GLN A 187 -7.37 9.30 -9.78
CA GLN A 187 -6.17 8.77 -10.41
C GLN A 187 -5.21 9.89 -10.85
N LEU A 188 -5.73 10.94 -11.48
CA LEU A 188 -4.93 12.08 -11.92
C LEU A 188 -4.26 12.83 -10.74
N MET A 189 -4.93 12.94 -9.60
CA MET A 189 -4.36 13.54 -8.39
C MET A 189 -3.26 12.69 -7.76
N ALA A 190 -3.26 11.38 -7.97
CA ALA A 190 -2.27 10.47 -7.42
C ALA A 190 -0.91 10.57 -8.12
N PHE A 191 -0.89 10.72 -9.45
CA PHE A 191 0.33 10.70 -10.25
C PHE A 191 1.34 11.80 -9.91
N PRO A 192 0.97 13.09 -9.75
CA PRO A 192 1.90 14.16 -9.39
C PRO A 192 2.61 13.93 -8.05
N ILE A 193 2.04 13.11 -7.17
CA ILE A 193 2.64 12.74 -5.88
C ILE A 193 3.57 11.54 -6.07
N LEU A 194 3.10 10.49 -6.75
CA LEU A 194 3.83 9.23 -6.88
C LEU A 194 5.06 9.33 -7.77
N PHE A 195 4.95 10.02 -8.91
CA PHE A 195 6.07 10.07 -9.86
C PHE A 195 7.32 10.72 -9.26
N PRO A 196 7.26 11.92 -8.67
CA PRO A 196 8.44 12.51 -8.04
C PRO A 196 8.97 11.66 -6.88
N LEU A 197 8.10 11.14 -6.02
CA LEU A 197 8.50 10.32 -4.89
C LEU A 197 9.19 9.01 -5.32
N THR A 198 8.75 8.41 -6.42
CA THR A 198 9.30 7.15 -6.90
C THR A 198 10.56 7.35 -7.74
N PHE A 199 10.53 8.29 -8.72
CA PHE A 199 11.62 8.45 -9.68
C PHE A 199 12.74 9.34 -9.15
N ALA A 200 12.46 10.28 -8.25
CA ALA A 200 13.48 11.03 -7.51
C ALA A 200 13.85 10.33 -6.20
N SER A 201 14.05 9.01 -6.26
CA SER A 201 14.41 8.15 -5.12
C SER A 201 15.60 7.24 -5.45
N THR A 202 16.06 6.52 -4.45
CA THR A 202 17.11 5.48 -4.61
C THR A 202 16.56 4.14 -5.14
N ALA A 203 15.35 4.14 -5.72
CA ALA A 203 14.70 2.92 -6.20
C ALA A 203 15.43 2.32 -7.40
N PHE A 204 15.78 3.14 -8.40
CA PHE A 204 16.28 2.69 -9.70
C PHE A 204 17.76 2.97 -9.91
N VAL A 205 18.29 4.03 -9.30
CA VAL A 205 19.67 4.46 -9.41
C VAL A 205 20.25 4.80 -8.05
N PRO A 206 21.56 4.59 -7.84
CA PRO A 206 22.22 5.02 -6.60
C PRO A 206 22.17 6.54 -6.42
N ALA A 207 22.02 7.01 -5.18
CA ALA A 207 22.00 8.45 -4.87
C ALA A 207 23.30 9.16 -5.32
N SER A 208 24.43 8.45 -5.32
CA SER A 208 25.73 8.97 -5.77
C SER A 208 25.77 9.42 -7.23
N SER A 209 24.86 8.92 -8.08
CA SER A 209 24.76 9.31 -9.49
C SER A 209 23.91 10.57 -9.71
N MET A 210 23.26 11.08 -8.66
CA MET A 210 22.37 12.22 -8.76
C MET A 210 23.10 13.56 -8.49
N PRO A 211 22.65 14.68 -9.11
CA PRO A 211 23.15 16.01 -8.77
C PRO A 211 22.86 16.35 -7.29
N PRO A 212 23.65 17.22 -6.62
CA PRO A 212 23.61 17.42 -5.17
C PRO A 212 22.23 17.77 -4.61
N TRP A 213 21.48 18.65 -5.27
CA TRP A 213 20.15 19.07 -4.83
C TRP A 213 19.13 17.93 -4.86
N LEU A 214 19.17 17.09 -5.91
CA LEU A 214 18.27 15.95 -6.06
C LEU A 214 18.69 14.81 -5.11
N ARG A 215 19.99 14.62 -4.93
CA ARG A 215 20.56 13.64 -4.01
C ARG A 215 20.10 13.88 -2.58
N TRP A 216 20.13 15.14 -2.11
CA TRP A 216 19.65 15.48 -0.78
C TRP A 216 18.18 15.10 -0.61
N PHE A 217 17.32 15.44 -1.57
CA PHE A 217 15.90 15.04 -1.55
C PHE A 217 15.74 13.52 -1.58
N ALA A 218 16.43 12.84 -2.50
CA ALA A 218 16.37 11.39 -2.65
C ALA A 218 16.80 10.62 -1.40
N GLU A 219 17.78 11.12 -0.66
CA GLU A 219 18.28 10.46 0.56
C GLU A 219 17.32 10.62 1.76
N HIS A 220 16.52 11.69 1.83
CA HIS A 220 15.71 12.01 3.01
C HIS A 220 14.22 11.71 2.86
N GLN A 221 13.74 11.48 1.65
CA GLN A 221 12.31 11.24 1.43
C GLN A 221 11.88 9.81 1.82
N PRO A 222 10.63 9.61 2.28
CA PRO A 222 10.18 8.36 2.89
C PRO A 222 10.23 7.14 1.95
N VAL A 223 10.10 7.33 0.63
CA VAL A 223 10.16 6.22 -0.33
C VAL A 223 11.58 5.67 -0.43
N SER A 224 12.60 6.52 -0.47
CA SER A 224 13.99 6.06 -0.45
C SER A 224 14.36 5.39 0.86
N ILE A 225 13.88 5.90 1.98
CA ILE A 225 14.06 5.28 3.29
C ILE A 225 13.50 3.85 3.27
N MET A 226 12.29 3.68 2.72
CA MET A 226 11.67 2.37 2.58
C MET A 226 12.43 1.46 1.62
N VAL A 227 12.93 1.99 0.50
CA VAL A 227 13.77 1.25 -0.46
C VAL A 227 15.06 0.78 0.20
N ASN A 228 15.76 1.65 0.95
CA ASN A 228 16.99 1.32 1.62
C ASN A 228 16.77 0.30 2.75
N ALA A 229 15.70 0.41 3.52
CA ALA A 229 15.28 -0.59 4.52
C ALA A 229 15.05 -1.97 3.87
N THR A 230 14.26 -2.00 2.79
CA THR A 230 13.96 -3.23 2.04
C THR A 230 15.23 -3.83 1.45
N ARG A 231 16.07 -3.00 0.84
CA ARG A 231 17.36 -3.44 0.25
C ARG A 231 18.29 -4.01 1.31
N GLY A 232 18.44 -3.34 2.44
CA GLY A 232 19.26 -3.80 3.56
C GLY A 232 18.77 -5.13 4.12
N LEU A 233 17.47 -5.31 4.30
CA LEU A 233 16.87 -6.56 4.78
C LEU A 233 17.01 -7.71 3.78
N MET A 234 16.90 -7.43 2.46
CA MET A 234 16.95 -8.47 1.42
C MET A 234 18.37 -8.82 0.98
N GLN A 235 19.28 -7.86 0.95
CA GLN A 235 20.62 -8.03 0.39
C GLN A 235 21.73 -7.97 1.44
N GLY A 236 21.50 -7.29 2.55
CA GLY A 236 22.55 -7.01 3.52
C GLY A 236 23.61 -6.08 2.92
N GLY A 237 24.84 -6.27 3.34
CA GLY A 237 26.00 -5.56 2.84
C GLY A 237 26.85 -4.98 3.96
N PRO A 238 28.20 -4.93 3.79
CA PRO A 238 29.08 -4.32 4.77
C PRO A 238 28.81 -2.80 4.85
N GLY A 239 28.51 -2.32 6.06
CA GLY A 239 28.20 -0.90 6.30
C GLY A 239 26.76 -0.48 6.06
N ALA A 240 25.84 -1.41 5.71
CA ALA A 240 24.43 -1.10 5.63
C ALA A 240 23.86 -0.93 7.05
N ASP A 241 23.53 0.31 7.42
CA ASP A 241 22.80 0.58 8.68
C ASP A 241 21.32 0.23 8.51
N THR A 242 21.06 -1.07 8.29
CA THR A 242 19.72 -1.60 8.02
C THR A 242 18.76 -1.30 9.16
N ALA A 243 19.24 -1.35 10.41
CA ALA A 243 18.40 -1.07 11.57
C ALA A 243 17.92 0.38 11.59
N HIS A 244 18.79 1.32 11.23
CA HIS A 244 18.42 2.73 11.10
C HIS A 244 17.35 2.94 10.04
N TRP A 245 17.53 2.40 8.83
CA TRP A 245 16.55 2.54 7.75
C TRP A 245 15.21 1.89 8.07
N VAL A 246 15.22 0.71 8.69
CA VAL A 246 13.99 0.03 9.15
C VAL A 246 13.27 0.86 10.19
N THR A 247 13.99 1.41 11.17
CA THR A 247 13.40 2.29 12.19
C THR A 247 12.76 3.52 11.56
N LEU A 248 13.45 4.19 10.65
CA LEU A 248 12.89 5.36 9.95
C LEU A 248 11.68 4.98 9.08
N ALA A 249 11.70 3.83 8.39
CA ALA A 249 10.57 3.37 7.59
C ALA A 249 9.32 3.09 8.45
N VAL A 250 9.52 2.49 9.63
CA VAL A 250 8.45 2.28 10.61
C VAL A 250 7.92 3.62 11.15
N VAL A 251 8.81 4.54 11.52
CA VAL A 251 8.43 5.88 11.99
C VAL A 251 7.60 6.61 10.93
N TRP A 252 8.05 6.67 9.68
CA TRP A 252 7.31 7.30 8.59
C TRP A 252 5.95 6.65 8.36
N SER A 253 5.86 5.33 8.45
CA SER A 253 4.58 4.62 8.33
C SER A 253 3.60 5.06 9.43
N PHE A 254 4.05 5.17 10.67
CA PHE A 254 3.22 5.69 11.77
C PHE A 254 2.87 7.17 11.60
N VAL A 255 3.78 7.99 11.09
CA VAL A 255 3.51 9.42 10.80
C VAL A 255 2.40 9.54 9.75
N PHE A 256 2.48 8.77 8.64
CA PHE A 256 1.42 8.77 7.64
C PHE A 256 0.07 8.33 8.23
N MET A 257 0.04 7.27 9.03
CA MET A 257 -1.19 6.82 9.67
C MET A 257 -1.73 7.85 10.67
N ALA A 258 -0.87 8.44 11.49
CA ALA A 258 -1.28 9.43 12.50
C ALA A 258 -1.88 10.69 11.88
N ILE A 259 -1.41 11.10 10.70
CA ILE A 259 -1.92 12.27 9.98
C ILE A 259 -3.14 11.90 9.14
N PHE A 260 -3.04 10.88 8.30
CA PHE A 260 -4.03 10.63 7.26
C PHE A 260 -5.22 9.79 7.70
N ILE A 261 -5.12 8.96 8.75
CA ILE A 261 -6.30 8.27 9.31
C ILE A 261 -7.32 9.30 9.84
N PRO A 262 -6.96 10.25 10.72
CA PRO A 262 -7.91 11.27 11.19
C PRO A 262 -8.44 12.14 10.05
N LEU A 263 -7.59 12.54 9.09
CA LEU A 263 -7.98 13.35 7.95
C LEU A 263 -8.97 12.62 7.03
N ALA A 264 -8.71 11.35 6.69
CA ALA A 264 -9.59 10.54 5.87
C ALA A 264 -10.94 10.30 6.58
N VAL A 265 -10.93 9.96 7.86
CA VAL A 265 -12.16 9.77 8.65
C VAL A 265 -12.94 11.08 8.78
N TRP A 266 -12.27 12.20 8.99
CA TRP A 266 -12.90 13.52 9.04
C TRP A 266 -13.54 13.87 7.69
N LYS A 267 -12.80 13.69 6.59
CA LYS A 267 -13.31 13.94 5.25
C LYS A 267 -14.51 13.06 4.94
N TYR A 268 -14.42 11.75 5.23
CA TYR A 268 -15.52 10.79 5.06
C TYR A 268 -16.80 11.19 5.79
N ARG A 269 -16.68 11.85 6.95
CA ARG A 269 -17.83 12.36 7.70
C ARG A 269 -18.52 13.56 7.04
N ARG A 270 -17.79 14.34 6.24
CA ARG A 270 -18.26 15.59 5.61
C ARG A 270 -18.72 15.43 4.17
N VAL A 271 -18.31 14.37 3.50
CA VAL A 271 -18.74 14.07 2.13
C VAL A 271 -20.12 13.42 2.19
N GLY A 272 -21.12 14.04 1.58
CA GLY A 272 -22.54 13.63 1.57
C GLY A 272 -23.42 14.55 2.38
#